data_d8cea6f5afa5a6d144aae8cf0f22c40c
#
_entry.id   d8cea6f5afa5a6d144aae8cf0f22c40c
#
_cell.length_a   1.000
_cell.length_b   1.000
_cell.length_c   1.000
_cell.angle_alpha   90.00
_cell.angle_beta   90.00
_cell.angle_gamma   90.00
#
_symmetry.space_group_name_H-M   'P 1'
#
loop_
_entity.id
_entity.type
_entity.pdbx_description
1 polymer ?
#
loop_
_entity_poly.entity_id
_entity_poly.type
_entity_poly.pdbx_seq_one_letter_code
_entity_poly.pdbx_strand_id
1 'polypeptide(L)'
;MKLKLFACAAALACCAACIDIDNEVGENLIATNQQYTIHTAEFDLEDIRLDYVDALSGYSSDNIVFGAVRDARYGLSTRSCAFALVPVYDTLDFGTNTRLRGFHFAATADTVSLPSESQRGILQNVNVYELLEPLDPDQYYTSTYVPHGYETISKGVPVYNGIDTLSFDFTDAFAQKYLEKLKVIAKDGIKDLDSYTAELPGILIDCDAPTGYGGRINRLKLGILEASSDGYMVMAGNYARLKFRADYGNRKDVDTSFVFYFNPTSLQNVDSLYSVNAKPEQYVFNMSTYESQALAGRAKADIYIEGGTGLKPVVPAREIYRLVSNEIAKKGGNGKNTVIAKATIELPFTFPDNYEDFYLFPPILNPTLKRVDEDTQKVSFAGLTDANESSENQGDVDRSNCRYAPDISHHVQHLLKLKESDDMSGYDVWFLAMNYRTIVTVNSSSAENDYYQQMMYYSYMNSLYGGGYGGYGGYGGYGYGGYGGYGYDNYYSYMLMAQAMNSSSSSTTTTTQTFLDKEGYYDAILAGPEATGRRPKLRITYAVPKE
;
A
#
# COMPACT_ATOMS: atom_id res chain seq x y z
N MET A 1 -47.88 -45.96 -30.97
CA MET A 1 -48.25 -44.58 -30.60
C MET A 1 -48.67 -44.44 -29.12
N LYS A 2 -49.37 -45.40 -28.52
CA LYS A 2 -49.82 -45.31 -27.11
C LYS A 2 -48.71 -45.37 -26.06
N LEU A 3 -47.60 -46.05 -26.32
CA LEU A 3 -46.45 -46.14 -25.36
C LEU A 3 -45.63 -44.84 -25.23
N LYS A 4 -45.54 -44.05 -26.30
CA LYS A 4 -44.83 -42.75 -26.29
C LYS A 4 -45.64 -41.67 -25.56
N LEU A 5 -46.95 -41.76 -25.57
CA LEU A 5 -47.82 -40.83 -24.83
C LEU A 5 -47.77 -41.09 -23.34
N PHE A 6 -47.63 -42.36 -22.91
CA PHE A 6 -47.49 -42.72 -21.50
C PHE A 6 -46.12 -42.26 -20.92
N ALA A 7 -45.03 -42.32 -21.71
CA ALA A 7 -43.73 -41.84 -21.29
C ALA A 7 -43.68 -40.32 -21.14
N CYS A 8 -44.35 -39.57 -22.02
CA CYS A 8 -44.48 -38.12 -21.89
C CYS A 8 -45.34 -37.68 -20.69
N ALA A 9 -46.41 -38.41 -20.40
CA ALA A 9 -47.28 -38.15 -19.23
C ALA A 9 -46.55 -38.46 -17.92
N ALA A 10 -45.74 -39.52 -17.87
CA ALA A 10 -44.89 -39.83 -16.70
C ALA A 10 -43.76 -38.82 -16.49
N ALA A 11 -43.14 -38.31 -17.57
CA ALA A 11 -42.12 -37.25 -17.48
C ALA A 11 -42.72 -35.91 -17.02
N LEU A 12 -43.94 -35.56 -17.46
CA LEU A 12 -44.65 -34.37 -16.98
C LEU A 12 -45.09 -34.49 -15.52
N ALA A 13 -45.43 -35.67 -15.03
CA ALA A 13 -45.77 -35.89 -13.63
C ALA A 13 -44.56 -35.81 -12.71
N CYS A 14 -43.33 -36.16 -13.19
CA CYS A 14 -42.09 -35.99 -12.44
C CYS A 14 -41.63 -34.52 -12.35
N CYS A 15 -42.03 -33.66 -13.28
CA CYS A 15 -41.73 -32.22 -13.22
C CYS A 15 -42.71 -31.44 -12.30
N ALA A 16 -43.84 -32.06 -11.92
CA ALA A 16 -44.82 -31.45 -11.00
C ALA A 16 -44.61 -31.84 -9.53
N ALA A 17 -43.60 -32.67 -9.23
CA ALA A 17 -43.13 -32.87 -7.86
C ALA A 17 -42.17 -31.76 -7.47
N CYS A 18 -42.63 -30.51 -7.51
CA CYS A 18 -42.12 -29.51 -6.58
C CYS A 18 -42.46 -30.08 -5.20
N ILE A 19 -41.49 -30.59 -4.50
CA ILE A 19 -41.57 -30.74 -3.05
C ILE A 19 -41.71 -29.30 -2.55
N ASP A 20 -42.93 -28.90 -2.21
CA ASP A 20 -43.12 -27.83 -1.25
C ASP A 20 -42.39 -28.34 0.01
N ILE A 21 -41.21 -27.84 0.23
CA ILE A 21 -40.53 -27.99 1.52
C ILE A 21 -41.46 -27.24 2.46
N ASP A 22 -42.28 -28.00 3.18
CA ASP A 22 -43.11 -27.47 4.25
C ASP A 22 -42.14 -26.88 5.29
N ASN A 23 -41.89 -25.59 5.17
CA ASN A 23 -41.00 -24.87 6.07
C ASN A 23 -41.54 -24.84 7.50
N GLU A 24 -42.75 -25.36 7.70
CA GLU A 24 -43.40 -25.45 9.02
C GLU A 24 -43.09 -26.76 9.75
N VAL A 25 -42.43 -27.75 9.10
CA VAL A 25 -42.06 -29.01 9.77
C VAL A 25 -40.97 -28.72 10.82
N GLY A 26 -41.38 -28.76 12.06
CA GLY A 26 -40.52 -28.46 13.21
C GLY A 26 -40.66 -27.04 13.78
N GLU A 27 -41.38 -26.14 13.11
CA GLU A 27 -41.62 -24.78 13.61
C GLU A 27 -42.32 -24.78 14.98
N ASN A 28 -43.23 -25.72 15.21
CA ASN A 28 -43.90 -25.89 16.50
C ASN A 28 -43.03 -26.49 17.62
N LEU A 29 -41.83 -26.95 17.30
CA LEU A 29 -40.86 -27.46 18.30
C LEU A 29 -39.97 -26.38 18.86
N ILE A 30 -39.91 -25.22 18.21
CA ILE A 30 -39.11 -24.06 18.63
C ILE A 30 -40.06 -23.05 19.27
N ALA A 31 -39.78 -22.64 20.50
CA ALA A 31 -40.55 -21.60 21.17
C ALA A 31 -40.64 -20.33 20.29
N THR A 32 -41.84 -19.72 20.19
CA THR A 32 -42.08 -18.58 19.29
C THR A 32 -41.08 -17.43 19.52
N ASN A 33 -40.64 -17.23 20.77
CA ASN A 33 -39.62 -16.23 21.12
C ASN A 33 -38.19 -16.55 20.65
N GLN A 34 -37.99 -17.76 20.07
CA GLN A 34 -36.71 -18.18 19.46
C GLN A 34 -36.79 -18.28 17.94
N GLN A 35 -37.93 -17.97 17.36
CA GLN A 35 -38.12 -17.92 15.90
C GLN A 35 -37.78 -16.53 15.39
N TYR A 36 -37.11 -16.49 14.24
CA TYR A 36 -36.70 -15.25 13.59
C TYR A 36 -37.28 -15.18 12.17
N THR A 37 -37.70 -13.98 11.78
CA THR A 37 -38.07 -13.68 10.41
C THR A 37 -36.91 -12.94 9.73
N ILE A 38 -36.49 -13.44 8.56
CA ILE A 38 -35.40 -12.84 7.78
C ILE A 38 -35.99 -11.78 6.84
N HIS A 39 -35.34 -10.63 6.81
CA HIS A 39 -35.69 -9.52 5.95
C HIS A 39 -34.44 -9.04 5.19
N THR A 40 -34.68 -8.46 4.01
CA THR A 40 -33.68 -7.76 3.23
C THR A 40 -34.11 -6.30 3.00
N ALA A 41 -33.19 -5.40 3.04
CA ALA A 41 -33.42 -3.99 2.72
C ALA A 41 -32.25 -3.38 1.96
N GLU A 42 -32.53 -2.36 1.18
CA GLU A 42 -31.56 -1.61 0.40
C GLU A 42 -31.83 -0.12 0.60
N PHE A 43 -30.78 0.65 0.84
CA PHE A 43 -30.85 2.08 1.08
C PHE A 43 -29.85 2.82 0.20
N ASP A 44 -30.24 3.91 -0.40
CA ASP A 44 -29.30 4.84 -1.00
C ASP A 44 -28.51 5.54 0.13
N LEU A 45 -27.20 5.63 -0.03
CA LEU A 45 -26.33 6.40 0.87
C LEU A 45 -26.26 7.82 0.36
N GLU A 46 -26.80 8.76 1.14
CA GLU A 46 -26.91 10.17 0.74
C GLU A 46 -25.80 11.05 1.32
N ASP A 47 -25.21 10.62 2.45
CA ASP A 47 -24.19 11.38 3.17
C ASP A 47 -22.84 10.67 3.08
N ILE A 48 -22.14 10.84 1.95
CA ILE A 48 -20.76 10.38 1.78
C ILE A 48 -19.86 11.61 1.75
N ARG A 49 -18.82 11.61 2.57
CA ARG A 49 -17.81 12.68 2.60
C ARG A 49 -16.57 12.25 1.85
N LEU A 50 -15.83 13.23 1.36
CA LEU A 50 -14.51 13.09 0.78
C LEU A 50 -13.52 13.80 1.69
N ASP A 51 -12.69 13.05 2.36
CA ASP A 51 -11.71 13.58 3.31
C ASP A 51 -10.31 13.08 2.96
N TYR A 52 -9.30 13.89 3.28
CA TYR A 52 -7.90 13.50 3.13
C TYR A 52 -7.47 12.57 4.25
N VAL A 53 -6.60 11.63 3.89
CA VAL A 53 -5.89 10.78 4.84
C VAL A 53 -4.54 11.43 5.13
N ASP A 54 -4.53 12.54 5.85
CA ASP A 54 -3.35 13.33 6.20
C ASP A 54 -2.40 12.67 7.20
N ALA A 55 -2.78 11.49 7.68
CA ALA A 55 -2.15 10.82 8.81
C ALA A 55 -1.50 9.47 8.46
N LEU A 56 -1.10 9.25 7.21
CA LEU A 56 -0.31 8.08 6.85
C LEU A 56 1.18 8.33 7.07
N SER A 57 1.89 7.30 7.52
CA SER A 57 3.34 7.31 7.63
C SER A 57 4.00 7.56 6.27
N GLY A 58 4.92 8.52 6.19
CA GLY A 58 5.76 8.77 5.02
C GLY A 58 6.89 7.77 4.85
N TYR A 59 7.24 7.03 5.91
CA TYR A 59 8.32 6.05 5.85
C TYR A 59 7.93 4.82 5.03
N SER A 60 8.82 4.42 4.14
CA SER A 60 8.71 3.23 3.30
C SER A 60 10.02 2.46 3.30
N SER A 61 9.94 1.15 3.43
CA SER A 61 11.08 0.22 3.28
C SER A 61 11.14 -0.40 1.88
N ASP A 62 10.19 -0.08 1.01
CA ASP A 62 10.03 -0.73 -0.29
C ASP A 62 10.55 0.13 -1.44
N ASN A 63 10.12 1.39 -1.53
CA ASN A 63 10.35 2.21 -2.71
C ASN A 63 10.69 3.67 -2.40
N ILE A 64 11.53 4.22 -3.28
CA ILE A 64 11.72 5.66 -3.48
C ILE A 64 10.62 6.13 -4.42
N VAL A 65 9.77 7.05 -3.97
CA VAL A 65 8.63 7.55 -4.76
C VAL A 65 8.77 9.03 -5.02
N PHE A 66 8.78 9.42 -6.30
CA PHE A 66 8.88 10.83 -6.71
C PHE A 66 8.17 11.07 -8.03
N GLY A 67 7.82 12.30 -8.31
CA GLY A 67 7.19 12.69 -9.56
C GLY A 67 6.05 13.67 -9.38
N ALA A 68 5.48 14.10 -10.48
CA ALA A 68 4.35 15.02 -10.49
C ALA A 68 3.39 14.66 -11.63
N VAL A 69 2.10 14.71 -11.34
CA VAL A 69 1.01 14.51 -12.29
C VAL A 69 0.04 15.65 -12.16
N ARG A 70 -0.36 16.23 -13.28
CA ARG A 70 -1.46 17.21 -13.34
C ARG A 70 -2.64 16.60 -14.08
N ASP A 71 -3.72 16.40 -13.38
CA ASP A 71 -4.99 15.95 -13.93
C ASP A 71 -5.98 17.13 -14.06
N ALA A 72 -6.93 17.01 -15.00
CA ALA A 72 -7.91 18.08 -15.25
C ALA A 72 -8.94 18.24 -14.13
N ARG A 73 -9.16 17.20 -13.33
CA ARG A 73 -10.19 17.17 -12.26
C ARG A 73 -9.56 17.32 -10.89
N TYR A 74 -8.48 16.59 -10.62
CA TYR A 74 -7.79 16.56 -9.33
C TYR A 74 -6.75 17.66 -9.15
N GLY A 75 -6.31 18.30 -10.25
CA GLY A 75 -5.24 19.27 -10.22
C GLY A 75 -3.85 18.61 -10.16
N LEU A 76 -2.92 19.23 -9.45
CA LEU A 76 -1.56 18.74 -9.32
C LEU A 76 -1.41 17.83 -8.10
N SER A 77 -0.88 16.65 -8.33
CA SER A 77 -0.38 15.73 -7.30
C SER A 77 1.12 15.58 -7.42
N THR A 78 1.87 15.76 -6.33
CA THR A 78 3.31 15.58 -6.33
C THR A 78 3.75 14.51 -5.34
N ARG A 79 4.89 13.91 -5.63
CA ARG A 79 5.61 13.01 -4.75
C ARG A 79 7.06 13.43 -4.71
N SER A 80 7.64 13.41 -3.52
CA SER A 80 9.06 13.59 -3.30
C SER A 80 9.54 12.64 -2.22
N CYS A 81 10.84 12.38 -2.17
CA CYS A 81 11.40 11.49 -1.16
C CYS A 81 12.69 12.05 -0.59
N ALA A 82 12.95 11.73 0.67
CA ALA A 82 14.16 12.13 1.38
C ALA A 82 14.80 10.95 2.10
N PHE A 83 16.12 10.87 2.07
CA PHE A 83 16.90 9.83 2.74
C PHE A 83 18.37 10.22 2.90
N ALA A 84 19.01 9.68 3.95
CA ALA A 84 20.45 9.81 4.16
C ALA A 84 21.22 8.81 3.28
N LEU A 85 22.45 9.18 2.90
CA LEU A 85 23.41 8.30 2.23
C LEU A 85 24.42 7.83 3.28
N VAL A 86 24.39 6.56 3.67
CA VAL A 86 25.22 6.00 4.75
C VAL A 86 26.15 4.95 4.18
N PRO A 87 27.48 4.99 4.49
CA PRO A 87 28.42 4.01 3.96
C PRO A 87 28.04 2.58 4.33
N VAL A 88 28.31 1.64 3.42
CA VAL A 88 28.08 0.20 3.65
C VAL A 88 29.10 -0.43 4.62
N TYR A 89 30.13 0.33 5.02
CA TYR A 89 31.14 -0.04 6.02
C TYR A 89 31.21 1.02 7.10
N ASP A 90 31.35 0.61 8.33
CA ASP A 90 31.55 1.47 9.50
C ASP A 90 32.99 2.02 9.61
N THR A 91 33.93 1.36 8.95
CA THR A 91 35.35 1.74 8.93
C THR A 91 35.78 2.05 7.49
N LEU A 92 36.27 3.26 7.25
CA LEU A 92 36.64 3.74 5.93
C LEU A 92 38.12 4.12 5.90
N ASP A 93 38.86 3.56 4.94
CA ASP A 93 40.26 3.91 4.70
C ASP A 93 40.40 4.87 3.51
N PHE A 94 40.72 6.11 3.79
CA PHE A 94 40.92 7.16 2.77
C PHE A 94 42.33 7.21 2.21
N GLY A 95 43.27 6.44 2.75
CA GLY A 95 44.68 6.54 2.39
C GLY A 95 45.28 7.93 2.67
N THR A 96 46.30 8.30 1.91
CA THR A 96 46.88 9.64 1.92
C THR A 96 46.78 10.29 0.54
N ASN A 97 46.93 11.61 0.45
CA ASN A 97 46.81 12.36 -0.82
C ASN A 97 45.50 12.13 -1.57
N THR A 98 44.41 12.01 -0.82
CA THR A 98 43.07 11.73 -1.37
C THR A 98 42.63 12.81 -2.34
N ARG A 99 42.22 12.43 -3.53
CA ARG A 99 41.72 13.32 -4.60
C ARG A 99 40.37 12.81 -5.12
N LEU A 100 39.32 13.63 -5.00
CA LEU A 100 37.99 13.33 -5.51
C LEU A 100 38.02 12.98 -7.01
N ARG A 101 37.24 12.01 -7.43
CA ARG A 101 36.94 11.65 -8.82
C ARG A 101 35.50 11.87 -9.21
N GLY A 102 34.59 11.71 -8.27
CA GLY A 102 33.15 11.95 -8.48
C GLY A 102 32.30 11.25 -7.44
N PHE A 103 31.06 11.66 -7.38
CA PHE A 103 30.05 11.03 -6.56
C PHE A 103 28.84 10.74 -7.45
N HIS A 104 28.43 9.49 -7.53
CA HIS A 104 27.43 8.99 -8.47
C HIS A 104 26.26 8.37 -7.73
N PHE A 105 25.04 8.60 -8.21
CA PHE A 105 23.80 7.98 -7.75
C PHE A 105 23.20 7.12 -8.86
N ALA A 106 22.67 5.95 -8.51
CA ALA A 106 21.91 5.09 -9.41
C ALA A 106 20.82 4.35 -8.65
N ALA A 107 19.61 4.31 -9.22
CA ALA A 107 18.49 3.54 -8.69
C ALA A 107 17.63 3.00 -9.85
N THR A 108 17.28 1.72 -9.81
CA THR A 108 16.51 1.06 -10.85
C THR A 108 15.01 1.19 -10.59
N ALA A 109 14.24 1.24 -11.68
CA ALA A 109 12.79 1.25 -11.60
C ALA A 109 12.27 -0.02 -10.89
N ASP A 110 11.20 0.15 -10.12
CA ASP A 110 10.40 -0.97 -9.66
C ASP A 110 9.61 -1.53 -10.85
N THR A 111 9.86 -2.79 -11.18
CA THR A 111 9.27 -3.44 -12.36
C THR A 111 7.75 -3.61 -12.27
N VAL A 112 7.19 -3.56 -11.07
CA VAL A 112 5.73 -3.63 -10.83
C VAL A 112 5.03 -2.30 -11.20
N SER A 113 5.78 -1.20 -11.21
CA SER A 113 5.27 0.16 -11.41
C SER A 113 5.72 0.77 -12.72
N LEU A 114 5.93 -0.03 -13.74
CA LEU A 114 6.29 0.49 -15.06
C LEU A 114 5.18 1.38 -15.62
N PRO A 115 5.53 2.49 -16.29
CA PRO A 115 4.57 3.41 -16.84
C PRO A 115 3.68 2.73 -17.89
N SER A 116 2.40 3.12 -17.94
CA SER A 116 1.48 2.77 -19.00
C SER A 116 2.01 3.23 -20.37
N GLU A 117 1.46 2.73 -21.45
CA GLU A 117 1.91 3.10 -22.80
C GLU A 117 1.81 4.61 -23.05
N SER A 118 0.75 5.25 -22.54
CA SER A 118 0.56 6.70 -22.62
C SER A 118 1.61 7.50 -21.83
N GLN A 119 2.19 6.93 -20.80
CA GLN A 119 3.17 7.58 -19.92
C GLN A 119 4.64 7.35 -20.37
N ARG A 120 4.90 6.34 -21.22
CA ARG A 120 6.27 5.95 -21.63
C ARG A 120 7.04 7.05 -22.37
N GLY A 121 6.34 7.94 -23.06
CA GLY A 121 6.95 9.07 -23.77
C GLY A 121 7.20 10.31 -22.93
N ILE A 122 6.80 10.32 -21.66
CA ILE A 122 6.91 11.50 -20.80
C ILE A 122 8.30 11.53 -20.16
N LEU A 123 9.04 12.62 -20.41
CA LEU A 123 10.31 12.91 -19.76
C LEU A 123 10.05 13.89 -18.61
N GLN A 124 10.61 13.59 -17.45
CA GLN A 124 10.48 14.43 -16.24
C GLN A 124 11.87 14.90 -15.78
N ASN A 125 12.00 16.19 -15.55
CA ASN A 125 13.17 16.75 -14.88
C ASN A 125 13.16 16.32 -13.42
N VAL A 126 14.29 15.84 -12.94
CA VAL A 126 14.49 15.40 -11.56
C VAL A 126 15.37 16.42 -10.86
N ASN A 127 14.91 16.91 -9.73
CA ASN A 127 15.65 17.83 -8.90
C ASN A 127 16.19 17.09 -7.67
N VAL A 128 17.43 17.36 -7.31
CA VAL A 128 18.09 16.72 -6.16
C VAL A 128 18.65 17.82 -5.27
N TYR A 129 18.23 17.84 -4.01
CA TYR A 129 18.62 18.86 -3.02
C TYR A 129 19.33 18.23 -1.84
N GLU A 130 20.20 18.99 -1.19
CA GLU A 130 20.79 18.60 0.09
C GLU A 130 19.79 18.87 1.22
N LEU A 131 19.60 17.92 2.13
CA LEU A 131 18.83 18.16 3.35
C LEU A 131 19.60 19.10 4.28
N LEU A 132 18.90 20.00 4.97
CA LEU A 132 19.48 20.93 5.94
C LEU A 132 19.56 20.34 7.34
N GLU A 133 18.69 19.38 7.63
CA GLU A 133 18.57 18.70 8.93
C GLU A 133 18.37 17.19 8.69
N PRO A 134 18.79 16.33 9.62
CA PRO A 134 18.49 14.91 9.54
C PRO A 134 16.98 14.67 9.55
N LEU A 135 16.54 13.56 8.97
CA LEU A 135 15.16 13.13 9.08
C LEU A 135 14.84 12.84 10.55
N ASP A 136 13.83 13.52 11.06
CA ASP A 136 13.34 13.30 12.41
C ASP A 136 12.47 12.03 12.43
N PRO A 137 12.77 11.02 13.27
CA PRO A 137 11.92 9.84 13.42
C PRO A 137 10.48 10.15 13.83
N ASP A 138 10.26 11.32 14.47
CA ASP A 138 8.93 11.80 14.84
C ASP A 138 8.19 12.50 13.67
N GLN A 139 8.89 12.85 12.58
CA GLN A 139 8.28 13.23 11.32
C GLN A 139 7.60 12.00 10.71
N TYR A 140 6.31 11.90 10.94
CA TYR A 140 5.61 10.67 10.65
C TYR A 140 4.78 10.73 9.37
N TYR A 141 4.17 11.90 9.10
CA TYR A 141 3.18 12.02 8.05
C TYR A 141 3.76 12.45 6.71
N THR A 142 3.22 11.91 5.63
CA THR A 142 3.63 12.22 4.25
C THR A 142 3.46 13.70 3.88
N SER A 143 2.59 14.43 4.57
CA SER A 143 2.38 15.88 4.40
C SER A 143 3.43 16.75 5.10
N THR A 144 4.35 16.16 5.87
CA THR A 144 5.38 16.90 6.61
C THR A 144 6.38 17.51 5.64
N TYR A 145 6.67 18.80 5.81
CA TYR A 145 7.74 19.45 5.06
C TYR A 145 9.12 19.06 5.61
N VAL A 146 10.02 18.68 4.71
CA VAL A 146 11.41 18.37 5.04
C VAL A 146 12.32 19.53 4.59
N PRO A 147 13.04 20.20 5.51
CA PRO A 147 13.91 21.31 5.17
C PRO A 147 15.07 20.89 4.25
N HIS A 148 15.23 21.57 3.13
CA HIS A 148 16.28 21.31 2.15
C HIS A 148 16.85 22.60 1.54
N GLY A 149 18.01 22.49 0.90
CA GLY A 149 18.62 23.59 0.18
C GLY A 149 17.81 24.01 -1.04
N TYR A 150 18.06 25.20 -1.55
CA TYR A 150 17.40 25.72 -2.74
C TYR A 150 18.13 25.39 -4.04
N GLU A 151 19.43 25.08 -3.96
CA GLU A 151 20.26 24.75 -5.12
C GLU A 151 20.29 23.24 -5.33
N THR A 152 20.17 22.82 -6.59
CA THR A 152 20.31 21.41 -6.94
C THR A 152 21.76 20.97 -6.81
N ILE A 153 21.95 19.79 -6.26
CA ILE A 153 23.28 19.19 -6.03
C ILE A 153 23.66 18.16 -7.11
N SER A 154 22.82 17.95 -8.13
CA SER A 154 23.16 17.13 -9.30
C SER A 154 23.88 17.93 -10.37
N LYS A 155 24.77 17.28 -11.14
CA LYS A 155 25.39 17.86 -12.34
C LYS A 155 24.36 17.94 -13.46
N GLY A 156 23.93 19.16 -13.77
CA GLY A 156 22.81 19.38 -14.68
C GLY A 156 21.48 18.97 -14.06
N VAL A 157 20.45 18.90 -14.87
CA VAL A 157 19.12 18.42 -14.49
C VAL A 157 18.96 17.00 -15.04
N PRO A 158 18.98 15.97 -14.19
CA PRO A 158 18.69 14.61 -14.64
C PRO A 158 17.29 14.52 -15.24
N VAL A 159 17.16 13.79 -16.33
CA VAL A 159 15.88 13.55 -17.01
C VAL A 159 15.54 12.08 -16.90
N TYR A 160 14.33 11.78 -16.43
CA TYR A 160 13.88 10.42 -16.20
C TYR A 160 12.69 10.03 -17.07
N ASN A 161 12.76 8.86 -17.68
CA ASN A 161 11.72 8.31 -18.57
C ASN A 161 10.77 7.30 -17.89
N GLY A 162 11.01 6.96 -16.63
CA GLY A 162 10.19 6.03 -15.85
C GLY A 162 10.50 4.54 -16.05
N ILE A 163 11.45 4.19 -16.92
CA ILE A 163 11.75 2.79 -17.28
C ILE A 163 13.19 2.40 -16.93
N ASP A 164 14.13 3.28 -17.29
CA ASP A 164 15.55 3.01 -17.14
C ASP A 164 16.01 3.24 -15.69
N THR A 165 17.27 3.00 -15.43
CA THR A 165 17.91 3.39 -14.15
C THR A 165 17.97 4.92 -14.07
N LEU A 166 17.43 5.52 -13.00
CA LEU A 166 17.72 6.91 -12.68
C LEU A 166 19.18 6.99 -12.27
N SER A 167 19.96 7.76 -13.01
CA SER A 167 21.41 7.84 -12.85
C SER A 167 21.89 9.26 -13.03
N PHE A 168 22.67 9.78 -12.09
CA PHE A 168 23.27 11.12 -12.17
C PHE A 168 24.55 11.22 -11.31
N ASP A 169 25.38 12.19 -11.66
CA ASP A 169 26.51 12.59 -10.82
C ASP A 169 26.12 13.79 -9.95
N PHE A 170 26.59 13.80 -8.71
CA PHE A 170 26.52 14.97 -7.86
C PHE A 170 27.53 16.04 -8.33
N THR A 171 27.25 17.31 -8.04
CA THR A 171 28.18 18.42 -8.31
C THR A 171 29.52 18.20 -7.58
N ASP A 172 30.61 18.68 -8.17
CA ASP A 172 31.94 18.55 -7.57
C ASP A 172 32.02 19.25 -6.21
N ALA A 173 31.29 20.34 -6.04
CA ALA A 173 31.23 21.07 -4.78
C ALA A 173 30.57 20.23 -3.67
N PHE A 174 29.42 19.60 -3.97
CA PHE A 174 28.74 18.71 -3.03
C PHE A 174 29.60 17.48 -2.72
N ALA A 175 30.14 16.82 -3.75
CA ALA A 175 30.98 15.63 -3.60
C ALA A 175 32.25 15.91 -2.76
N GLN A 176 32.90 17.06 -2.95
CA GLN A 176 34.06 17.46 -2.18
C GLN A 176 33.70 17.75 -0.72
N LYS A 177 32.65 18.53 -0.49
CA LYS A 177 32.11 18.80 0.85
C LYS A 177 31.78 17.48 1.58
N TYR A 178 31.16 16.55 0.88
CA TYR A 178 30.77 15.24 1.42
C TYR A 178 32.02 14.42 1.80
N LEU A 179 33.01 14.33 0.90
CA LEU A 179 34.26 13.62 1.16
C LEU A 179 35.03 14.21 2.37
N GLU A 180 35.08 15.51 2.50
CA GLU A 180 35.79 16.18 3.62
C GLU A 180 35.09 15.91 4.96
N LYS A 181 33.76 16.06 5.02
CA LYS A 181 32.98 15.74 6.21
C LYS A 181 33.13 14.26 6.59
N LEU A 182 33.01 13.38 5.60
CA LEU A 182 33.10 11.94 5.80
C LEU A 182 34.49 11.54 6.39
N LYS A 183 35.58 12.16 5.94
CA LYS A 183 36.92 11.95 6.52
C LYS A 183 36.99 12.32 8.00
N VAL A 184 36.29 13.37 8.40
CA VAL A 184 36.27 13.81 9.80
C VAL A 184 35.46 12.83 10.66
N ILE A 185 34.27 12.47 10.20
CA ILE A 185 33.35 11.61 10.93
C ILE A 185 33.94 10.19 11.08
N ALA A 186 34.50 9.65 10.01
CA ALA A 186 35.00 8.28 9.97
C ALA A 186 36.46 8.13 10.41
N LYS A 187 37.08 9.16 10.98
CA LYS A 187 38.49 9.13 11.42
C LYS A 187 38.82 8.01 12.40
N ASP A 188 37.88 7.75 13.32
CA ASP A 188 37.98 6.72 14.34
C ASP A 188 36.86 5.67 14.20
N GLY A 189 36.33 5.50 12.97
CA GLY A 189 35.14 4.74 12.67
C GLY A 189 33.84 5.52 12.89
N ILE A 190 32.78 5.16 12.17
CA ILE A 190 31.44 5.76 12.34
C ILE A 190 30.81 5.09 13.58
N LYS A 191 30.51 5.87 14.60
CA LYS A 191 30.07 5.35 15.91
C LYS A 191 28.57 5.02 15.96
N ASP A 192 27.76 5.92 15.43
CA ASP A 192 26.31 5.82 15.43
C ASP A 192 25.71 6.62 14.26
N LEU A 193 24.47 6.30 13.91
CA LEU A 193 23.75 6.94 12.80
C LEU A 193 23.35 8.37 13.10
N ASP A 194 22.98 8.69 14.35
CA ASP A 194 22.49 10.02 14.71
C ASP A 194 23.60 11.05 14.55
N SER A 195 24.79 10.76 15.08
CA SER A 195 25.99 11.60 14.89
C SER A 195 26.37 11.73 13.42
N TYR A 196 26.22 10.65 12.65
CA TYR A 196 26.52 10.66 11.22
C TYR A 196 25.54 11.54 10.45
N THR A 197 24.23 11.34 10.64
CA THR A 197 23.19 12.07 9.91
C THR A 197 23.09 13.53 10.35
N ALA A 198 23.48 13.87 11.58
CA ALA A 198 23.61 15.26 12.02
C ALA A 198 24.60 16.07 11.16
N GLU A 199 25.67 15.44 10.69
CA GLU A 199 26.68 16.08 9.84
C GLU A 199 26.39 15.93 8.33
N LEU A 200 25.79 14.80 7.93
CA LEU A 200 25.45 14.42 6.57
C LEU A 200 23.97 14.02 6.48
N PRO A 201 23.04 14.99 6.54
CA PRO A 201 21.61 14.73 6.67
C PRO A 201 21.01 13.90 5.53
N GLY A 202 21.57 14.04 4.31
CA GLY A 202 21.10 13.29 3.16
C GLY A 202 20.61 14.17 2.02
N ILE A 203 19.73 13.61 1.20
CA ILE A 203 19.22 14.23 -0.02
C ILE A 203 17.70 14.15 -0.09
N LEU A 204 17.13 15.10 -0.84
CA LEU A 204 15.74 15.08 -1.26
C LEU A 204 15.69 14.99 -2.78
N ILE A 205 14.79 14.15 -3.31
CA ILE A 205 14.52 13.99 -4.75
C ILE A 205 13.07 14.38 -5.02
N ASP A 206 12.85 15.26 -5.98
CA ASP A 206 11.54 15.60 -6.52
C ASP A 206 11.57 15.76 -8.05
N CYS A 207 10.46 16.17 -8.64
CA CYS A 207 10.34 16.46 -10.06
C CYS A 207 9.66 17.81 -10.30
N ASP A 208 9.99 18.45 -11.41
CA ASP A 208 9.25 19.60 -11.89
C ASP A 208 7.77 19.25 -12.11
N ALA A 209 6.90 20.17 -11.69
CA ALA A 209 5.48 20.05 -12.00
C ALA A 209 5.25 20.21 -13.50
N PRO A 210 4.43 19.36 -14.15
CA PRO A 210 4.10 19.52 -15.56
C PRO A 210 3.32 20.82 -15.81
N THR A 211 3.64 21.52 -16.88
CA THR A 211 2.98 22.77 -17.28
C THR A 211 1.57 22.54 -17.88
N GLY A 212 1.32 21.35 -18.41
CA GLY A 212 0.03 20.89 -18.93
C GLY A 212 -0.44 19.64 -18.21
N TYR A 213 -1.55 19.05 -18.68
CA TYR A 213 -2.04 17.78 -18.15
C TYR A 213 -1.09 16.63 -18.49
N GLY A 214 -0.99 15.67 -17.58
CA GLY A 214 -0.11 14.50 -17.67
C GLY A 214 0.97 14.52 -16.61
N GLY A 215 2.02 13.78 -16.84
CA GLY A 215 3.07 13.53 -15.86
C GLY A 215 3.07 12.07 -15.42
N ARG A 216 3.85 11.76 -14.41
CA ARG A 216 3.97 10.39 -13.89
C ARG A 216 4.49 10.42 -12.45
N ILE A 217 4.03 9.48 -11.64
CA ILE A 217 4.66 9.12 -10.37
C ILE A 217 5.59 7.94 -10.63
N ASN A 218 6.83 8.07 -10.23
CA ASN A 218 7.88 7.08 -10.42
C ASN A 218 8.12 6.33 -9.12
N ARG A 219 8.41 5.04 -9.23
CA ARG A 219 8.82 4.19 -8.11
C ARG A 219 10.14 3.53 -8.45
N LEU A 220 11.14 3.70 -7.60
CA LEU A 220 12.42 3.03 -7.72
C LEU A 220 12.58 2.06 -6.55
N LYS A 221 13.26 0.96 -6.77
CA LYS A 221 13.59 0.01 -5.70
C LYS A 221 14.49 0.67 -4.66
N LEU A 222 14.26 0.35 -3.41
CA LEU A 222 15.09 0.81 -2.31
C LEU A 222 16.29 -0.12 -2.06
N GLY A 223 16.12 -1.41 -2.26
CA GLY A 223 17.13 -2.42 -1.92
C GLY A 223 18.45 -2.25 -2.66
N ILE A 224 19.55 -2.31 -1.94
CA ILE A 224 20.93 -2.24 -2.47
C ILE A 224 21.48 -3.63 -2.84
N LEU A 225 20.99 -4.69 -2.16
CA LEU A 225 21.39 -6.07 -2.41
C LEU A 225 20.24 -6.84 -3.04
N GLU A 226 20.56 -7.70 -3.99
CA GLU A 226 19.63 -8.63 -4.61
C GLU A 226 20.20 -10.05 -4.60
N ALA A 227 19.33 -11.06 -4.56
CA ALA A 227 19.76 -12.44 -4.73
C ALA A 227 20.19 -12.68 -6.18
N SER A 228 21.38 -13.26 -6.39
CA SER A 228 21.82 -13.72 -7.70
C SER A 228 21.19 -15.07 -8.06
N SER A 229 21.32 -15.49 -9.33
CA SER A 229 20.87 -16.80 -9.79
C SER A 229 21.53 -17.97 -9.03
N ASP A 230 22.71 -17.74 -8.47
CA ASP A 230 23.48 -18.74 -7.71
C ASP A 230 23.16 -18.74 -6.22
N GLY A 231 22.18 -17.92 -5.79
CA GLY A 231 21.74 -17.82 -4.39
C GLY A 231 22.59 -16.92 -3.51
N TYR A 232 23.57 -16.23 -4.06
CA TYR A 232 24.38 -15.26 -3.32
C TYR A 232 23.77 -13.86 -3.41
N MET A 233 23.98 -13.05 -2.37
CA MET A 233 23.63 -11.64 -2.42
C MET A 233 24.67 -10.87 -3.22
N VAL A 234 24.19 -10.05 -4.16
CA VAL A 234 25.02 -9.19 -4.99
C VAL A 234 24.55 -7.75 -4.89
N MET A 235 25.47 -6.80 -5.16
CA MET A 235 25.09 -5.39 -5.22
C MET A 235 24.13 -5.16 -6.39
N ALA A 236 22.91 -4.73 -6.07
CA ALA A 236 21.98 -4.22 -7.07
C ALA A 236 22.46 -2.86 -7.61
N GLY A 237 21.79 -2.38 -8.66
CA GLY A 237 22.08 -1.06 -9.24
C GLY A 237 21.72 0.15 -8.37
N ASN A 238 21.15 -0.06 -7.18
CA ASN A 238 20.55 0.96 -6.31
C ASN A 238 21.53 1.39 -5.21
N TYR A 239 22.43 2.31 -5.52
CA TYR A 239 23.42 2.80 -4.58
C TYR A 239 23.93 4.19 -4.97
N ALA A 240 24.50 4.89 -4.00
CA ALA A 240 25.42 6.00 -4.27
C ALA A 240 26.87 5.54 -4.15
N ARG A 241 27.76 6.08 -4.97
CA ARG A 241 29.19 5.70 -4.99
C ARG A 241 30.09 6.93 -5.08
N LEU A 242 30.87 7.16 -4.02
CA LEU A 242 31.90 8.19 -3.95
C LEU A 242 33.23 7.61 -4.44
N LYS A 243 33.77 8.14 -5.53
CA LYS A 243 35.02 7.70 -6.17
C LYS A 243 36.13 8.70 -5.90
N PHE A 244 37.32 8.21 -5.55
CA PHE A 244 38.51 9.03 -5.29
C PHE A 244 39.77 8.25 -5.60
N ARG A 245 40.90 8.95 -5.68
CA ARG A 245 42.23 8.36 -5.70
C ARG A 245 43.01 8.69 -4.44
N ALA A 246 43.78 7.73 -3.97
CA ALA A 246 44.60 7.89 -2.78
C ALA A 246 45.85 7.01 -2.83
N ASP A 247 46.81 7.33 -1.95
CA ASP A 247 48.01 6.53 -1.74
C ASP A 247 47.84 5.61 -0.54
N TYR A 248 48.13 4.32 -0.72
CA TYR A 248 48.08 3.29 0.31
C TYR A 248 49.44 2.62 0.47
N GLY A 249 50.22 3.11 1.42
CA GLY A 249 51.60 2.65 1.63
C GLY A 249 52.43 2.85 0.37
N ASN A 250 52.94 1.77 -0.21
CA ASN A 250 53.76 1.80 -1.43
C ASN A 250 52.93 1.93 -2.73
N ARG A 251 51.64 1.74 -2.70
CA ARG A 251 50.78 1.90 -3.88
C ARG A 251 50.32 3.33 -3.99
N LYS A 252 50.68 3.97 -5.12
CA LYS A 252 50.37 5.37 -5.38
C LYS A 252 49.20 5.49 -6.34
N ASP A 253 48.40 6.55 -6.16
CA ASP A 253 47.30 6.95 -7.05
C ASP A 253 46.29 5.79 -7.35
N VAL A 254 45.92 5.08 -6.31
CA VAL A 254 44.99 3.92 -6.39
C VAL A 254 43.57 4.43 -6.50
N ASP A 255 42.82 3.94 -7.50
CA ASP A 255 41.38 4.19 -7.61
C ASP A 255 40.62 3.45 -6.51
N THR A 256 39.86 4.19 -5.73
CA THR A 256 39.09 3.69 -4.59
C THR A 256 37.67 4.24 -4.65
N SER A 257 36.72 3.53 -4.08
CA SER A 257 35.35 4.02 -3.95
C SER A 257 34.67 3.52 -2.69
N PHE A 258 33.79 4.33 -2.15
CA PHE A 258 32.86 3.94 -1.11
C PHE A 258 31.44 3.88 -1.69
N VAL A 259 30.68 2.87 -1.25
CA VAL A 259 29.28 2.66 -1.60
C VAL A 259 28.42 3.01 -0.40
N PHE A 260 27.22 3.54 -0.65
CA PHE A 260 26.32 4.04 0.39
C PHE A 260 24.98 3.35 0.29
N TYR A 261 24.41 2.97 1.44
CA TYR A 261 23.02 2.63 1.63
C TYR A 261 22.13 3.87 1.60
N PHE A 262 20.85 3.66 1.37
CA PHE A 262 19.83 4.68 1.49
C PHE A 262 19.15 4.54 2.86
N ASN A 263 19.54 5.39 3.79
CA ASN A 263 18.98 5.50 5.14
C ASN A 263 18.77 4.13 5.86
N PRO A 264 19.85 3.39 6.15
CA PRO A 264 19.74 2.12 6.87
C PRO A 264 19.32 2.36 8.32
N THR A 265 18.68 1.36 8.93
CA THR A 265 18.27 1.41 10.35
C THR A 265 19.41 1.32 11.34
N SER A 266 20.54 0.78 10.91
CA SER A 266 21.71 0.59 11.74
C SER A 266 22.98 0.60 10.88
N LEU A 267 24.11 0.91 11.49
CA LEU A 267 25.41 0.72 10.86
C LEU A 267 25.70 -0.77 10.77
N GLN A 268 25.73 -1.29 9.55
CA GLN A 268 26.02 -2.69 9.30
C GLN A 268 27.10 -2.81 8.24
N ASN A 269 28.05 -3.70 8.53
CA ASN A 269 29.08 -4.04 7.57
C ASN A 269 28.53 -4.95 6.49
N VAL A 270 28.63 -4.55 5.22
CA VAL A 270 28.06 -5.33 4.10
C VAL A 270 28.63 -6.73 4.01
N ASP A 271 29.89 -6.94 4.38
CA ASP A 271 30.51 -8.27 4.37
C ASP A 271 29.83 -9.23 5.36
N SER A 272 29.37 -8.71 6.51
CA SER A 272 28.59 -9.49 7.46
C SER A 272 27.24 -9.88 6.88
N LEU A 273 26.61 -9.01 6.09
CA LEU A 273 25.35 -9.28 5.41
C LEU A 273 25.50 -10.32 4.30
N TYR A 274 26.57 -10.25 3.51
CA TYR A 274 26.87 -11.27 2.51
C TYR A 274 27.05 -12.66 3.14
N SER A 275 27.71 -12.74 4.28
CA SER A 275 27.97 -14.01 4.96
C SER A 275 26.70 -14.72 5.43
N VAL A 276 25.63 -13.97 5.72
CA VAL A 276 24.33 -14.49 6.17
C VAL A 276 23.24 -14.36 5.11
N ASN A 277 23.58 -13.96 3.90
CA ASN A 277 22.62 -13.65 2.84
C ASN A 277 21.51 -12.65 3.26
N ALA A 278 21.80 -11.75 4.18
CA ALA A 278 20.85 -10.77 4.67
C ALA A 278 20.89 -9.49 3.85
N LYS A 279 19.73 -8.81 3.76
CA LYS A 279 19.63 -7.47 3.22
C LYS A 279 19.64 -6.46 4.37
N PRO A 280 20.30 -5.28 4.22
CA PRO A 280 20.16 -4.24 5.21
C PRO A 280 18.73 -3.70 5.20
N GLU A 281 18.19 -3.42 6.36
CA GLU A 281 16.97 -2.64 6.45
C GLU A 281 17.26 -1.19 6.08
N GLN A 282 16.50 -0.67 5.14
CA GLN A 282 16.63 0.69 4.63
C GLN A 282 15.25 1.34 4.59
N TYR A 283 15.21 2.67 4.71
CA TYR A 283 13.98 3.44 4.61
C TYR A 283 14.19 4.67 3.73
N VAL A 284 13.08 5.17 3.25
CA VAL A 284 12.99 6.53 2.70
C VAL A 284 11.77 7.20 3.31
N PHE A 285 11.79 8.51 3.37
CA PHE A 285 10.64 9.31 3.76
C PHE A 285 9.99 9.86 2.50
N ASN A 286 8.84 9.27 2.13
CA ASN A 286 8.06 9.68 0.97
C ASN A 286 7.04 10.75 1.37
N MET A 287 7.02 11.86 0.66
CA MET A 287 6.10 12.98 0.86
C MET A 287 5.13 13.09 -0.29
N SER A 288 3.95 13.65 -0.03
CA SER A 288 2.92 13.84 -1.04
C SER A 288 2.16 15.15 -0.83
N THR A 289 1.83 15.83 -1.93
CA THR A 289 0.96 16.99 -1.93
C THR A 289 -0.15 16.84 -2.97
N TYR A 290 -1.28 17.51 -2.75
CA TYR A 290 -2.45 17.44 -3.62
C TYR A 290 -3.10 18.82 -3.74
N GLU A 291 -3.57 19.17 -4.94
CA GLU A 291 -4.35 20.38 -5.22
C GLU A 291 -5.87 20.15 -5.23
N SER A 292 -6.33 18.95 -4.91
CA SER A 292 -7.73 18.53 -4.98
C SER A 292 -8.61 19.02 -3.81
N GLN A 293 -8.14 19.99 -3.00
CA GLN A 293 -8.87 20.48 -1.81
C GLN A 293 -10.30 20.95 -2.12
N ALA A 294 -10.55 21.48 -3.31
CA ALA A 294 -11.88 21.89 -3.73
C ALA A 294 -12.89 20.73 -3.89
N LEU A 295 -12.39 19.50 -3.99
CA LEU A 295 -13.19 18.26 -4.09
C LEU A 295 -13.54 17.68 -2.73
N ALA A 296 -12.88 18.12 -1.65
CA ALA A 296 -13.16 17.65 -0.30
C ALA A 296 -14.54 18.13 0.19
N GLY A 297 -15.12 17.38 1.10
CA GLY A 297 -16.44 17.65 1.68
C GLY A 297 -17.49 16.65 1.23
N ARG A 298 -18.76 17.05 1.18
CA ARG A 298 -19.84 16.14 0.80
C ARG A 298 -19.76 15.74 -0.68
N ALA A 299 -19.72 14.44 -0.95
CA ALA A 299 -19.80 13.91 -2.31
C ALA A 299 -21.14 14.25 -2.96
N LYS A 300 -21.11 14.56 -4.27
CA LYS A 300 -22.30 14.89 -5.07
C LYS A 300 -22.54 13.82 -6.13
N ALA A 301 -22.37 14.15 -7.40
CA ALA A 301 -22.52 13.20 -8.50
C ALA A 301 -21.36 12.19 -8.56
N ASP A 302 -20.19 12.58 -8.09
CA ASP A 302 -18.95 11.82 -8.16
C ASP A 302 -18.33 11.63 -6.77
N ILE A 303 -17.73 10.45 -6.58
CA ILE A 303 -16.85 10.15 -5.46
C ILE A 303 -15.43 10.05 -6.03
N TYR A 304 -14.55 10.91 -5.54
CA TYR A 304 -13.17 11.00 -5.97
C TYR A 304 -12.25 10.18 -5.06
N ILE A 305 -11.35 9.39 -5.67
CA ILE A 305 -10.39 8.56 -4.95
C ILE A 305 -9.00 8.87 -5.47
N GLU A 306 -8.13 9.32 -4.59
CA GLU A 306 -6.71 9.51 -4.86
C GLU A 306 -5.86 8.47 -4.15
N GLY A 307 -4.66 8.22 -4.64
CA GLY A 307 -3.67 7.37 -3.99
C GLY A 307 -3.09 7.99 -2.72
N GLY A 308 -2.33 7.22 -1.96
CA GLY A 308 -1.63 7.70 -0.77
C GLY A 308 -2.54 8.44 0.22
N THR A 309 -2.12 9.63 0.61
CA THR A 309 -2.85 10.49 1.56
C THR A 309 -3.92 11.38 0.92
N GLY A 310 -4.19 11.24 -0.38
CA GLY A 310 -5.23 12.00 -1.08
C GLY A 310 -6.64 11.63 -0.64
N LEU A 311 -7.63 12.15 -1.36
CA LEU A 311 -9.05 12.00 -1.07
C LEU A 311 -9.51 10.55 -0.97
N LYS A 312 -10.30 10.26 0.05
CA LYS A 312 -10.98 8.99 0.27
C LYS A 312 -12.45 9.19 0.60
N PRO A 313 -13.32 8.28 0.16
CA PRO A 313 -14.71 8.30 0.60
C PRO A 313 -14.83 7.83 2.05
N VAL A 314 -15.71 8.55 2.78
CA VAL A 314 -16.04 8.28 4.18
C VAL A 314 -17.54 8.20 4.31
N VAL A 315 -18.05 7.07 4.78
CA VAL A 315 -19.47 6.90 5.09
C VAL A 315 -19.69 7.09 6.58
N PRO A 316 -20.46 8.12 6.99
CA PRO A 316 -20.70 8.38 8.40
C PRO A 316 -21.45 7.23 9.10
N ALA A 317 -20.93 6.80 10.25
CA ALA A 317 -21.57 5.75 11.04
C ALA A 317 -22.99 6.11 11.45
N ARG A 318 -23.25 7.39 11.72
CA ARG A 318 -24.58 7.90 12.06
C ARG A 318 -25.61 7.71 10.94
N GLU A 319 -25.20 7.81 9.68
CA GLU A 319 -26.10 7.54 8.56
C GLU A 319 -26.46 6.05 8.50
N ILE A 320 -25.45 5.19 8.60
CA ILE A 320 -25.66 3.71 8.65
C ILE A 320 -26.59 3.37 9.80
N TYR A 321 -26.31 3.85 11.01
CA TYR A 321 -27.15 3.65 12.18
C TYR A 321 -28.60 4.07 11.95
N ARG A 322 -28.82 5.29 11.45
CA ARG A 322 -30.16 5.85 11.20
C ARG A 322 -30.95 5.03 10.19
N LEU A 323 -30.35 4.65 9.07
CA LEU A 323 -31.00 3.86 8.03
C LEU A 323 -31.41 2.49 8.55
N VAL A 324 -30.48 1.80 9.20
CA VAL A 324 -30.70 0.42 9.67
C VAL A 324 -31.64 0.37 10.88
N SER A 325 -31.46 1.24 11.88
CA SER A 325 -32.31 1.25 13.07
C SER A 325 -33.75 1.59 12.74
N ASN A 326 -33.99 2.55 11.83
CA ASN A 326 -35.35 2.88 11.36
C ASN A 326 -36.02 1.71 10.65
N GLU A 327 -35.29 0.96 9.83
CA GLU A 327 -35.83 -0.19 9.13
C GLU A 327 -36.18 -1.34 10.09
N ILE A 328 -35.26 -1.65 11.01
CA ILE A 328 -35.47 -2.68 12.04
C ILE A 328 -36.68 -2.34 12.91
N ALA A 329 -36.84 -1.08 13.33
CA ALA A 329 -37.96 -0.65 14.13
C ALA A 329 -39.32 -0.83 13.41
N LYS A 330 -39.40 -0.61 12.08
CA LYS A 330 -40.62 -0.89 11.29
C LYS A 330 -41.02 -2.35 11.29
N LYS A 331 -40.09 -3.26 11.60
CA LYS A 331 -40.32 -4.72 11.64
C LYS A 331 -40.41 -5.26 13.06
N GLY A 332 -40.62 -4.41 14.07
CA GLY A 332 -40.73 -4.81 15.48
C GLY A 332 -39.40 -5.17 16.16
N GLY A 333 -38.27 -5.02 15.47
CA GLY A 333 -36.93 -5.28 15.99
C GLY A 333 -36.31 -4.08 16.70
N ASN A 334 -35.21 -4.31 17.37
CA ASN A 334 -34.35 -3.30 17.97
C ASN A 334 -32.88 -3.80 18.01
N GLY A 335 -31.94 -2.92 18.37
CA GLY A 335 -30.51 -3.26 18.38
C GLY A 335 -30.09 -4.41 19.32
N LYS A 336 -30.96 -4.87 20.23
CA LYS A 336 -30.67 -5.98 21.17
C LYS A 336 -31.16 -7.31 20.65
N ASN A 337 -32.27 -7.32 19.91
CA ASN A 337 -32.94 -8.55 19.46
C ASN A 337 -32.82 -8.83 17.96
N THR A 338 -32.13 -7.95 17.22
CA THR A 338 -31.91 -8.11 15.77
C THR A 338 -30.51 -8.67 15.50
N VAL A 339 -30.43 -9.59 14.57
CA VAL A 339 -29.18 -10.15 14.06
C VAL A 339 -28.97 -9.67 12.63
N ILE A 340 -27.84 -9.02 12.38
CA ILE A 340 -27.40 -8.69 11.02
C ILE A 340 -26.69 -9.91 10.43
N ALA A 341 -27.30 -10.53 9.45
CA ALA A 341 -26.74 -11.68 8.74
C ALA A 341 -25.74 -11.25 7.65
N LYS A 342 -26.02 -10.12 6.98
CA LYS A 342 -25.12 -9.51 6.00
C LYS A 342 -25.39 -8.02 5.87
N ALA A 343 -24.31 -7.24 5.74
CA ALA A 343 -24.40 -5.83 5.38
C ALA A 343 -23.24 -5.47 4.44
N THR A 344 -23.55 -4.81 3.31
CA THR A 344 -22.58 -4.49 2.27
C THR A 344 -22.75 -3.03 1.85
N ILE A 345 -21.67 -2.27 1.75
CA ILE A 345 -21.68 -0.97 1.09
C ILE A 345 -21.29 -1.19 -0.37
N GLU A 346 -22.18 -0.83 -1.29
CA GLU A 346 -21.91 -0.88 -2.72
C GLU A 346 -21.53 0.51 -3.23
N LEU A 347 -20.34 0.62 -3.82
CA LEU A 347 -19.80 1.84 -4.45
C LEU A 347 -19.64 1.57 -5.95
N PRO A 348 -20.61 1.97 -6.78
CA PRO A 348 -20.59 1.69 -8.22
C PRO A 348 -19.72 2.68 -8.97
N PHE A 349 -19.21 2.26 -10.13
CA PHE A 349 -18.50 3.12 -11.07
C PHE A 349 -18.91 2.84 -12.51
N THR A 350 -18.55 3.75 -13.41
CA THR A 350 -18.64 3.52 -14.86
C THR A 350 -17.32 2.93 -15.33
N PHE A 351 -17.37 1.87 -16.13
CA PHE A 351 -16.15 1.30 -16.70
C PHE A 351 -15.46 2.35 -17.56
N PRO A 352 -14.14 2.56 -17.40
CA PRO A 352 -13.43 3.58 -18.17
C PRO A 352 -13.47 3.28 -19.67
N ASP A 353 -13.53 4.32 -20.51
CA ASP A 353 -13.57 4.21 -21.96
C ASP A 353 -12.31 3.52 -22.52
N ASN A 354 -11.15 3.82 -21.91
CA ASN A 354 -9.91 3.11 -22.18
C ASN A 354 -9.67 2.07 -21.08
N TYR A 355 -9.56 0.80 -21.48
CA TYR A 355 -9.29 -0.30 -20.55
C TYR A 355 -7.99 -0.09 -19.75
N GLU A 356 -6.98 0.55 -20.35
CA GLU A 356 -5.72 0.81 -19.65
C GLU A 356 -5.90 1.74 -18.45
N ASP A 357 -6.89 2.64 -18.46
CA ASP A 357 -7.15 3.56 -17.34
C ASP A 357 -7.66 2.83 -16.09
N PHE A 358 -7.95 1.52 -16.22
CA PHE A 358 -8.36 0.72 -15.09
C PHE A 358 -7.27 0.56 -14.01
N TYR A 359 -6.01 0.79 -14.35
CA TYR A 359 -4.90 0.82 -13.37
C TYR A 359 -5.02 1.99 -12.38
N LEU A 360 -5.80 3.03 -12.71
CA LEU A 360 -6.09 4.16 -11.81
C LEU A 360 -7.10 3.80 -10.70
N PHE A 361 -7.77 2.65 -10.83
CA PHE A 361 -8.68 2.15 -9.82
C PHE A 361 -7.94 1.28 -8.81
N PRO A 362 -8.06 1.52 -7.50
CA PRO A 362 -7.47 0.66 -6.51
C PRO A 362 -7.92 -0.80 -6.70
N PRO A 363 -7.03 -1.80 -6.58
CA PRO A 363 -7.45 -3.20 -6.60
C PRO A 363 -8.46 -3.54 -5.50
N ILE A 364 -8.31 -2.88 -4.34
CA ILE A 364 -9.19 -3.04 -3.19
C ILE A 364 -9.49 -1.66 -2.60
N LEU A 365 -10.75 -1.39 -2.30
CA LEU A 365 -11.19 -0.31 -1.41
C LEU A 365 -11.64 -0.92 -0.09
N ASN A 366 -10.70 -0.98 0.86
CA ASN A 366 -10.91 -1.65 2.13
C ASN A 366 -11.63 -0.73 3.14
N PRO A 367 -12.74 -1.17 3.74
CA PRO A 367 -13.41 -0.43 4.79
C PRO A 367 -12.58 -0.46 6.08
N THR A 368 -12.28 0.70 6.62
CA THR A 368 -11.43 0.88 7.80
C THR A 368 -12.03 1.87 8.79
N LEU A 369 -11.57 1.82 10.02
CA LEU A 369 -11.85 2.82 11.06
C LEU A 369 -10.60 3.62 11.36
N LYS A 370 -10.75 4.94 11.39
CA LYS A 370 -9.68 5.84 11.85
C LYS A 370 -9.55 5.70 13.38
N ARG A 371 -8.34 5.48 13.84
CA ARG A 371 -7.97 5.36 15.25
C ARG A 371 -6.95 6.44 15.58
N VAL A 372 -7.16 7.12 16.69
CA VAL A 372 -6.21 8.09 17.25
C VAL A 372 -5.70 7.52 18.56
N ASP A 373 -4.39 7.38 18.66
CA ASP A 373 -3.74 6.99 19.90
C ASP A 373 -3.80 8.17 20.88
N GLU A 374 -4.34 7.96 22.08
CA GLU A 374 -4.59 9.04 23.05
C GLU A 374 -3.29 9.64 23.59
N ASP A 375 -2.24 8.84 23.72
CA ASP A 375 -0.96 9.26 24.31
C ASP A 375 -0.07 9.98 23.29
N THR A 376 0.06 9.39 22.11
CA THR A 376 0.99 9.89 21.05
C THR A 376 0.32 10.79 20.02
N GLN A 377 -1.01 10.85 20.01
CA GLN A 377 -1.83 11.54 18.99
C GLN A 377 -1.57 11.02 17.55
N LYS A 378 -0.90 9.88 17.41
CA LYS A 378 -0.69 9.23 16.12
C LYS A 378 -1.98 8.62 15.61
N VAL A 379 -2.23 8.84 14.32
CA VAL A 379 -3.41 8.29 13.65
C VAL A 379 -3.04 7.01 12.94
N SER A 380 -3.90 6.01 13.07
CA SER A 380 -3.81 4.75 12.34
C SER A 380 -5.18 4.36 11.77
N PHE A 381 -5.18 3.41 10.85
CA PHE A 381 -6.40 2.87 10.26
C PHE A 381 -6.45 1.37 10.50
N ALA A 382 -7.52 0.91 11.15
CA ALA A 382 -7.76 -0.50 11.39
C ALA A 382 -8.82 -1.01 10.41
N GLY A 383 -8.56 -2.10 9.70
CA GLY A 383 -9.56 -2.78 8.89
C GLY A 383 -10.75 -3.22 9.76
N LEU A 384 -11.94 -3.19 9.20
CA LEU A 384 -13.10 -3.76 9.87
C LEU A 384 -12.92 -5.28 10.04
N THR A 385 -13.48 -5.83 11.12
CA THR A 385 -13.37 -7.27 11.42
C THR A 385 -13.86 -8.13 10.24
N ASP A 386 -14.94 -7.71 9.61
CA ASP A 386 -15.55 -8.38 8.45
C ASP A 386 -14.58 -8.48 7.27
N ALA A 387 -13.85 -7.40 7.01
CA ALA A 387 -12.90 -7.33 5.92
C ALA A 387 -11.68 -8.24 6.11
N ASN A 388 -11.45 -8.72 7.33
CA ASN A 388 -10.34 -9.64 7.66
C ASN A 388 -10.75 -11.11 7.62
N GLU A 389 -12.04 -11.41 7.53
CA GLU A 389 -12.52 -12.78 7.38
C GLU A 389 -12.28 -13.27 5.94
N SER A 390 -11.64 -14.42 5.81
CA SER A 390 -11.18 -14.96 4.52
C SER A 390 -12.31 -15.29 3.53
N SER A 391 -13.54 -15.41 3.99
CA SER A 391 -14.72 -15.71 3.20
C SER A 391 -15.50 -14.49 2.73
N GLU A 392 -15.16 -13.29 3.27
CA GLU A 392 -15.92 -12.07 3.00
C GLU A 392 -15.19 -11.17 1.99
N ASN A 393 -15.97 -10.36 1.27
CA ASN A 393 -15.42 -9.41 0.31
C ASN A 393 -14.76 -8.23 1.07
N GLN A 394 -13.46 -8.08 0.91
CA GLN A 394 -12.68 -7.02 1.54
C GLN A 394 -12.74 -5.67 0.80
N GLY A 395 -13.53 -5.57 -0.24
CA GLY A 395 -13.61 -4.40 -1.10
C GLY A 395 -12.85 -4.58 -2.41
N ASP A 396 -12.71 -5.83 -2.87
CA ASP A 396 -12.13 -6.13 -4.18
C ASP A 396 -12.92 -5.46 -5.30
N VAL A 397 -12.21 -5.00 -6.32
CA VAL A 397 -12.83 -4.41 -7.50
C VAL A 397 -13.59 -5.46 -8.30
N ASP A 398 -14.91 -5.34 -8.33
CA ASP A 398 -15.78 -6.18 -9.18
C ASP A 398 -15.93 -5.52 -10.56
N ARG A 399 -15.03 -5.90 -11.48
CA ARG A 399 -15.02 -5.36 -12.85
C ARG A 399 -16.25 -5.75 -13.65
N SER A 400 -16.81 -6.94 -13.38
CA SER A 400 -17.98 -7.45 -14.10
C SER A 400 -19.23 -6.66 -13.78
N ASN A 401 -19.39 -6.24 -12.53
CA ASN A 401 -20.52 -5.45 -12.08
C ASN A 401 -20.18 -3.96 -11.90
N CYS A 402 -18.94 -3.55 -12.20
CA CYS A 402 -18.46 -2.18 -12.07
C CYS A 402 -18.76 -1.58 -10.69
N ARG A 403 -18.22 -2.19 -9.64
CA ARG A 403 -18.45 -1.75 -8.25
C ARG A 403 -17.36 -2.25 -7.32
N TYR A 404 -17.30 -1.64 -6.13
CA TYR A 404 -16.74 -2.20 -4.91
C TYR A 404 -17.89 -2.56 -3.97
N ALA A 405 -17.81 -3.66 -3.26
CA ALA A 405 -18.92 -4.10 -2.40
C ALA A 405 -18.41 -4.83 -1.14
N PRO A 406 -17.62 -4.14 -0.28
CA PRO A 406 -17.11 -4.75 0.94
C PRO A 406 -18.21 -5.08 1.95
N ASP A 407 -17.97 -6.16 2.71
CA ASP A 407 -18.81 -6.56 3.83
C ASP A 407 -18.50 -5.75 5.09
N ILE A 408 -19.55 -5.28 5.77
CA ILE A 408 -19.48 -4.52 7.01
C ILE A 408 -20.48 -5.04 8.07
N SER A 409 -20.84 -6.32 8.01
CA SER A 409 -21.92 -6.91 8.82
C SER A 409 -21.71 -6.75 10.32
N HIS A 410 -20.54 -7.09 10.82
CA HIS A 410 -20.21 -6.96 12.25
C HIS A 410 -20.16 -5.49 12.68
N HIS A 411 -19.68 -4.62 11.81
CA HIS A 411 -19.68 -3.18 12.09
C HIS A 411 -21.10 -2.66 12.27
N VAL A 412 -22.02 -2.99 11.36
CA VAL A 412 -23.42 -2.60 11.46
C VAL A 412 -24.04 -3.21 12.72
N GLN A 413 -23.76 -4.48 13.03
CA GLN A 413 -24.23 -5.12 14.27
C GLN A 413 -23.69 -4.41 15.52
N HIS A 414 -22.46 -3.91 15.46
CA HIS A 414 -21.87 -3.13 16.55
C HIS A 414 -22.56 -1.77 16.70
N LEU A 415 -22.76 -1.05 15.62
CA LEU A 415 -23.46 0.26 15.64
C LEU A 415 -24.85 0.15 16.28
N LEU A 416 -25.60 -0.90 16.00
CA LEU A 416 -26.94 -1.12 16.58
C LEU A 416 -26.97 -1.31 18.09
N LYS A 417 -25.81 -1.57 18.73
CA LYS A 417 -25.70 -1.63 20.21
C LYS A 417 -25.51 -0.25 20.84
N LEU A 418 -25.14 0.75 20.06
CA LEU A 418 -25.00 2.14 20.50
C LEU A 418 -26.39 2.78 20.68
N LYS A 419 -26.41 3.91 21.38
CA LYS A 419 -27.59 4.74 21.49
C LYS A 419 -27.50 5.88 20.45
N GLU A 420 -28.63 6.38 20.04
CA GLU A 420 -28.68 7.50 19.10
C GLU A 420 -27.95 8.77 19.63
N SER A 421 -27.93 8.93 20.96
CA SER A 421 -27.22 10.03 21.63
C SER A 421 -25.70 9.89 21.68
N ASP A 422 -25.17 8.69 21.41
CA ASP A 422 -23.74 8.43 21.54
C ASP A 422 -22.97 9.10 20.39
N ASP A 423 -21.72 9.47 20.66
CA ASP A 423 -20.82 9.93 19.60
C ASP A 423 -20.39 8.76 18.73
N MET A 424 -20.73 8.84 17.45
CA MET A 424 -20.44 7.79 16.46
C MET A 424 -19.29 8.18 15.51
N SER A 425 -18.66 9.34 15.69
CA SER A 425 -17.62 9.83 14.77
C SER A 425 -16.40 8.90 14.67
N GLY A 426 -16.06 8.22 15.76
CA GLY A 426 -14.99 7.21 15.79
C GLY A 426 -15.31 5.91 15.05
N TYR A 427 -16.53 5.76 14.53
CA TYR A 427 -17.02 4.58 13.81
C TYR A 427 -17.30 4.88 12.31
N ASP A 428 -16.97 6.08 11.83
CA ASP A 428 -17.08 6.41 10.40
C ASP A 428 -16.24 5.45 9.56
N VAL A 429 -16.82 4.95 8.46
CA VAL A 429 -16.17 3.97 7.59
C VAL A 429 -15.36 4.70 6.52
N TRP A 430 -14.04 4.59 6.60
CA TRP A 430 -13.08 5.11 5.64
C TRP A 430 -12.71 4.03 4.63
N PHE A 431 -12.70 4.35 3.35
CA PHE A 431 -12.29 3.41 2.31
C PHE A 431 -10.87 3.71 1.84
N LEU A 432 -9.93 2.86 2.23
CA LEU A 432 -8.53 3.02 1.88
C LEU A 432 -8.14 2.11 0.71
N ALA A 433 -7.25 2.62 -0.13
CA ALA A 433 -6.68 1.85 -1.23
C ALA A 433 -5.71 0.79 -0.68
N MET A 434 -5.94 -0.46 -1.01
CA MET A 434 -5.02 -1.57 -0.71
C MET A 434 -4.62 -2.29 -1.98
N ASN A 435 -3.49 -2.97 -1.91
CA ASN A 435 -2.96 -3.76 -3.00
C ASN A 435 -2.57 -5.16 -2.50
N TYR A 436 -2.28 -6.07 -3.44
CA TYR A 436 -1.82 -7.42 -3.15
C TYR A 436 -0.30 -7.50 -3.21
N ARG A 437 0.29 -8.25 -2.28
CA ARG A 437 1.69 -8.65 -2.32
C ARG A 437 1.77 -10.17 -2.24
N THR A 438 2.48 -10.76 -3.18
CA THR A 438 2.79 -12.19 -3.16
C THR A 438 4.05 -12.42 -2.35
N ILE A 439 3.95 -13.16 -1.26
CA ILE A 439 5.09 -13.57 -0.43
C ILE A 439 5.39 -15.02 -0.75
N VAL A 440 6.62 -15.26 -1.19
CA VAL A 440 7.14 -16.61 -1.42
C VAL A 440 8.05 -16.97 -0.25
N THR A 441 7.63 -17.93 0.56
CA THR A 441 8.40 -18.43 1.68
C THR A 441 9.04 -19.76 1.28
N VAL A 442 10.36 -19.85 1.33
CA VAL A 442 11.11 -21.09 1.11
C VAL A 442 11.38 -21.72 2.47
N ASN A 443 10.74 -22.85 2.75
CA ASN A 443 10.97 -23.60 3.98
C ASN A 443 12.16 -24.54 3.74
N SER A 444 13.36 -24.16 4.18
CA SER A 444 14.50 -25.05 4.30
C SER A 444 14.69 -25.47 5.75
N SER A 445 15.20 -26.67 5.95
CA SER A 445 15.34 -27.29 7.28
C SER A 445 16.53 -26.77 8.10
N SER A 446 17.06 -25.57 7.82
CA SER A 446 18.18 -24.98 8.55
C SER A 446 17.77 -23.72 9.35
N ALA A 447 18.37 -23.58 10.53
CA ALA A 447 18.15 -22.45 11.45
C ALA A 447 18.42 -21.05 10.83
N GLU A 448 19.09 -20.98 9.67
CA GLU A 448 19.34 -19.76 8.91
C GLU A 448 18.05 -19.19 8.30
N ASN A 449 17.04 -20.03 8.02
CA ASN A 449 15.76 -19.57 7.44
C ASN A 449 14.81 -18.95 8.45
N ASP A 450 14.89 -19.29 9.71
CA ASP A 450 14.07 -18.66 10.75
C ASP A 450 14.38 -17.16 10.87
N TYR A 451 15.65 -16.79 10.64
CA TYR A 451 16.08 -15.38 10.63
C TYR A 451 15.51 -14.61 9.43
N TYR A 452 15.48 -15.23 8.24
CA TYR A 452 14.87 -14.62 7.04
C TYR A 452 13.36 -14.46 7.17
N GLN A 453 12.68 -15.45 7.73
CA GLN A 453 11.25 -15.36 8.01
C GLN A 453 10.96 -14.27 9.03
N GLN A 454 11.80 -14.15 10.05
CA GLN A 454 11.67 -13.13 11.08
C GLN A 454 11.93 -11.72 10.51
N MET A 455 12.93 -11.55 9.65
CA MET A 455 13.21 -10.27 8.98
C MET A 455 12.10 -9.88 7.99
N MET A 456 11.60 -10.81 7.18
CA MET A 456 10.45 -10.59 6.30
C MET A 456 9.18 -10.26 7.11
N TYR A 457 8.98 -10.93 8.24
CA TYR A 457 7.89 -10.65 9.16
C TYR A 457 8.04 -9.25 9.80
N TYR A 458 9.21 -8.85 10.24
CA TYR A 458 9.46 -7.50 10.79
C TYR A 458 9.37 -6.41 9.72
N SER A 459 9.86 -6.63 8.50
CA SER A 459 9.69 -5.70 7.38
C SER A 459 8.20 -5.53 7.01
N TYR A 460 7.45 -6.63 7.00
CA TYR A 460 6.00 -6.64 6.80
C TYR A 460 5.29 -5.94 7.96
N MET A 461 5.65 -6.25 9.19
CA MET A 461 5.09 -5.61 10.38
C MET A 461 5.40 -4.11 10.41
N ASN A 462 6.61 -3.66 10.04
CA ASN A 462 6.92 -2.24 9.93
C ASN A 462 6.18 -1.56 8.77
N SER A 463 5.95 -2.22 7.66
CA SER A 463 5.11 -1.67 6.57
C SER A 463 3.64 -1.53 6.96
N LEU A 464 3.12 -2.44 7.80
CA LEU A 464 1.78 -2.39 8.37
C LEU A 464 1.71 -1.50 9.62
N TYR A 465 2.75 -1.50 10.45
CA TYR A 465 2.78 -0.89 11.77
C TYR A 465 3.70 0.33 11.87
N GLY A 466 4.18 0.86 10.78
CA GLY A 466 4.69 2.24 10.76
C GLY A 466 3.65 3.24 11.36
N GLY A 467 2.68 2.74 12.06
CA GLY A 467 1.65 3.37 12.86
C GLY A 467 0.94 2.32 13.68
N GLY A 468 1.45 2.04 14.86
CA GLY A 468 0.83 1.52 16.07
C GLY A 468 -0.20 0.37 15.97
N TYR A 469 0.14 -0.71 16.60
CA TYR A 469 -0.70 -1.73 17.24
C TYR A 469 -2.06 -2.13 16.64
N GLY A 470 -2.16 -3.39 16.30
CA GLY A 470 -3.39 -4.16 16.33
C GLY A 470 -3.77 -4.83 15.03
N GLY A 471 -3.19 -5.96 14.72
CA GLY A 471 -3.72 -6.88 13.71
C GLY A 471 -3.59 -8.31 14.18
N TYR A 472 -4.71 -8.98 14.37
CA TYR A 472 -4.76 -10.42 14.59
C TYR A 472 -4.45 -11.13 13.28
N GLY A 473 -3.63 -12.19 13.35
CA GLY A 473 -3.21 -12.99 12.22
C GLY A 473 -4.37 -13.61 11.45
N GLY A 474 -4.37 -13.39 10.13
CA GLY A 474 -5.29 -14.03 9.20
C GLY A 474 -4.82 -15.44 8.85
N TYR A 475 -5.69 -16.42 9.00
CA TYR A 475 -5.53 -17.78 8.50
C TYR A 475 -5.72 -17.80 6.98
N GLY A 476 -4.91 -18.59 6.30
CA GLY A 476 -4.92 -18.72 4.84
C GLY A 476 -6.27 -19.14 4.27
N GLY A 477 -6.76 -18.37 3.32
CA GLY A 477 -7.96 -18.65 2.54
C GLY A 477 -7.63 -19.26 1.17
N TYR A 478 -8.34 -20.31 0.79
CA TYR A 478 -8.32 -20.89 -0.55
C TYR A 478 -9.00 -19.95 -1.53
N GLY A 479 -8.22 -19.31 -2.41
CA GLY A 479 -8.75 -18.46 -3.48
C GLY A 479 -9.15 -19.28 -4.70
N TYR A 480 -10.41 -19.19 -5.09
CA TYR A 480 -10.88 -19.63 -6.42
C TYR A 480 -10.36 -18.66 -7.48
N GLY A 481 -9.81 -19.23 -8.56
CA GLY A 481 -9.14 -18.52 -9.63
C GLY A 481 -10.02 -17.47 -10.33
N GLY A 482 -9.56 -16.25 -10.34
CA GLY A 482 -9.99 -15.18 -11.24
C GLY A 482 -8.96 -14.99 -12.35
N TYR A 483 -9.41 -15.13 -13.58
CA TYR A 483 -8.60 -14.90 -14.78
C TYR A 483 -8.16 -13.43 -14.89
N GLY A 484 -6.87 -13.22 -15.10
CA GLY A 484 -6.37 -12.06 -15.82
C GLY A 484 -5.88 -10.90 -14.97
N GLY A 485 -4.67 -10.98 -14.53
CA GLY A 485 -3.80 -9.86 -14.21
C GLY A 485 -2.37 -10.31 -14.41
N TYR A 486 -1.80 -10.04 -15.58
CA TYR A 486 -0.36 -10.20 -15.78
C TYR A 486 0.34 -9.04 -15.04
N GLY A 487 0.47 -9.17 -13.73
CA GLY A 487 1.34 -8.35 -12.92
C GLY A 487 2.69 -9.06 -12.77
N TYR A 488 3.75 -8.36 -13.03
CA TYR A 488 5.13 -8.82 -12.97
C TYR A 488 5.67 -9.09 -11.55
N ASP A 489 4.84 -9.27 -10.55
CA ASP A 489 5.22 -9.86 -9.25
C ASP A 489 5.85 -11.26 -9.40
N ASN A 490 5.71 -11.83 -10.61
CA ASN A 490 6.22 -13.13 -10.94
C ASN A 490 7.76 -13.23 -11.09
N TYR A 491 8.49 -12.14 -11.34
CA TYR A 491 9.93 -12.31 -11.58
C TYR A 491 10.71 -12.62 -10.29
N TYR A 492 10.39 -11.96 -9.20
CA TYR A 492 10.98 -12.28 -7.89
C TYR A 492 10.47 -13.62 -7.36
N SER A 493 9.18 -13.89 -7.52
CA SER A 493 8.59 -15.20 -7.20
C SER A 493 9.16 -16.28 -8.10
N TYR A 494 9.45 -15.99 -9.38
CA TYR A 494 10.05 -16.96 -10.31
C TYR A 494 11.52 -17.22 -9.99
N MET A 495 12.28 -16.21 -9.59
CA MET A 495 13.67 -16.35 -9.16
C MET A 495 13.78 -17.17 -7.87
N LEU A 496 12.94 -16.89 -6.87
CA LEU A 496 12.86 -17.68 -5.63
C LEU A 496 12.35 -19.11 -5.90
N MET A 497 11.41 -19.28 -6.83
CA MET A 497 10.89 -20.59 -7.22
C MET A 497 11.93 -21.40 -7.99
N ALA A 498 12.73 -20.78 -8.87
CA ALA A 498 13.86 -21.43 -9.55
C ALA A 498 14.97 -21.85 -8.56
N GLN A 499 15.20 -21.05 -7.53
CA GLN A 499 16.14 -21.37 -6.46
C GLN A 499 15.65 -22.53 -5.58
N ALA A 500 14.34 -22.57 -5.28
CA ALA A 500 13.71 -23.66 -4.52
C ALA A 500 13.68 -24.98 -5.28
N MET A 501 13.58 -24.95 -6.61
CA MET A 501 13.57 -26.16 -7.44
C MET A 501 14.96 -26.83 -7.54
N ASN A 502 16.04 -26.09 -7.29
CA ASN A 502 17.40 -26.64 -7.30
C ASN A 502 17.86 -27.25 -5.97
N SER A 503 17.11 -27.09 -4.89
CA SER A 503 17.40 -27.71 -3.60
C SER A 503 16.45 -28.88 -3.34
N SER A 504 16.93 -30.09 -3.32
CA SER A 504 16.17 -31.34 -3.27
C SER A 504 15.43 -31.62 -1.95
N SER A 505 15.19 -30.61 -1.09
CA SER A 505 14.48 -30.76 0.19
C SER A 505 13.75 -29.51 0.71
N SER A 506 13.50 -28.49 -0.10
CA SER A 506 12.79 -27.30 0.34
C SER A 506 11.34 -27.27 -0.16
N SER A 507 10.39 -27.01 0.71
CA SER A 507 9.02 -26.69 0.33
C SER A 507 8.86 -25.18 0.18
N THR A 508 8.28 -24.74 -0.94
CA THR A 508 7.98 -23.34 -1.18
C THR A 508 6.50 -23.08 -0.91
N THR A 509 6.20 -22.14 -0.03
CA THR A 509 4.83 -21.70 0.22
C THR A 509 4.67 -20.30 -0.38
N THR A 510 3.68 -20.14 -1.25
CA THR A 510 3.32 -18.85 -1.83
C THR A 510 2.06 -18.34 -1.13
N THR A 511 2.13 -17.17 -0.53
CA THR A 511 0.99 -16.54 0.16
C THR A 511 0.74 -15.17 -0.47
N THR A 512 -0.52 -14.88 -0.79
CA THR A 512 -0.92 -13.52 -1.20
C THR A 512 -1.45 -12.79 0.02
N GLN A 513 -0.91 -11.61 0.28
CA GLN A 513 -1.34 -10.75 1.38
C GLN A 513 -1.79 -9.40 0.84
N THR A 514 -2.76 -8.79 1.51
CA THR A 514 -3.18 -7.42 1.23
C THR A 514 -2.39 -6.45 2.11
N PHE A 515 -2.03 -5.30 1.56
CA PHE A 515 -1.34 -4.24 2.28
C PHE A 515 -1.89 -2.87 1.91
N LEU A 516 -1.77 -1.90 2.83
CA LEU A 516 -2.15 -0.51 2.58
C LEU A 516 -1.20 0.10 1.54
N ASP A 517 -1.73 0.44 0.37
CA ASP A 517 -0.94 1.06 -0.69
C ASP A 517 -0.82 2.57 -0.48
N LYS A 518 0.21 2.97 0.25
CA LYS A 518 0.54 4.38 0.52
C LYS A 518 1.20 5.08 -0.67
N GLU A 519 1.74 4.33 -1.61
CA GLU A 519 2.64 4.80 -2.66
C GLU A 519 1.99 4.79 -4.04
N GLY A 520 0.94 3.99 -4.20
CA GLY A 520 0.20 3.88 -5.47
C GLY A 520 -0.39 5.21 -5.90
N TYR A 521 -0.33 5.47 -7.20
CA TYR A 521 -1.07 6.56 -7.82
C TYR A 521 -2.41 6.03 -8.29
N TYR A 522 -3.46 6.49 -7.66
CA TYR A 522 -4.85 6.22 -8.02
C TYR A 522 -5.57 7.52 -8.32
N ASP A 523 -6.52 7.48 -9.24
CA ASP A 523 -7.26 8.62 -9.74
C ASP A 523 -8.63 8.16 -10.26
N ALA A 524 -9.36 7.44 -9.39
CA ALA A 524 -10.60 6.77 -9.74
C ALA A 524 -11.81 7.65 -9.40
N ILE A 525 -12.83 7.56 -10.24
CA ILE A 525 -14.11 8.24 -10.02
C ILE A 525 -15.20 7.17 -9.91
N LEU A 526 -15.89 7.18 -8.77
CA LEU A 526 -17.07 6.34 -8.55
C LEU A 526 -18.32 7.21 -8.62
N ALA A 527 -19.46 6.58 -8.86
CA ALA A 527 -20.74 7.26 -8.82
C ALA A 527 -21.08 7.73 -7.40
N GLY A 528 -21.48 8.97 -7.26
CA GLY A 528 -21.83 9.57 -5.98
C GLY A 528 -23.32 9.53 -5.67
N PRO A 529 -23.73 10.09 -4.52
CA PRO A 529 -25.13 10.12 -4.07
C PRO A 529 -26.11 10.79 -5.05
N GLU A 530 -25.64 11.78 -5.78
CA GLU A 530 -26.47 12.54 -6.73
C GLU A 530 -26.28 12.10 -8.19
N ALA A 531 -25.64 10.96 -8.43
CA ALA A 531 -25.45 10.42 -9.78
C ALA A 531 -26.79 10.09 -10.44
N THR A 532 -26.87 10.31 -11.75
CA THR A 532 -28.09 10.06 -12.54
C THR A 532 -28.35 8.57 -12.80
N GLY A 533 -27.35 7.72 -12.61
CA GLY A 533 -27.42 6.26 -12.81
C GLY A 533 -27.41 5.49 -11.50
N ARG A 534 -26.48 4.51 -11.41
CA ARG A 534 -26.28 3.75 -10.18
C ARG A 534 -25.71 4.67 -9.10
N ARG A 535 -26.19 4.48 -7.88
CA ARG A 535 -25.79 5.25 -6.70
C ARG A 535 -25.17 4.36 -5.64
N PRO A 536 -24.39 4.91 -4.69
CA PRO A 536 -23.92 4.17 -3.53
C PRO A 536 -25.09 3.63 -2.72
N LYS A 537 -24.98 2.40 -2.24
CA LYS A 537 -26.05 1.73 -1.49
C LYS A 537 -25.53 0.96 -0.29
N LEU A 538 -26.34 0.95 0.75
CA LEU A 538 -26.21 0.00 1.85
C LEU A 538 -27.25 -1.11 1.64
N ARG A 539 -26.79 -2.36 1.54
CA ARG A 539 -27.67 -3.53 1.49
C ARG A 539 -27.53 -4.33 2.77
N ILE A 540 -28.64 -4.70 3.38
CA ILE A 540 -28.65 -5.50 4.60
C ILE A 540 -29.56 -6.71 4.46
N THR A 541 -29.14 -7.81 5.07
CA THR A 541 -29.99 -8.96 5.39
C THR A 541 -29.95 -9.11 6.91
N TYR A 542 -31.11 -9.11 7.53
CA TYR A 542 -31.22 -9.14 8.99
C TYR A 542 -32.38 -10.02 9.44
N ALA A 543 -32.31 -10.48 10.67
CA ALA A 543 -33.34 -11.30 11.29
C ALA A 543 -33.88 -10.62 12.53
N VAL A 544 -35.21 -10.56 12.67
CA VAL A 544 -35.92 -10.08 13.85
C VAL A 544 -36.72 -11.20 14.47
N PRO A 545 -36.95 -11.24 15.80
CA PRO A 545 -37.80 -12.22 16.45
C PRO A 545 -39.23 -12.16 15.84
N LYS A 546 -39.82 -13.31 15.67
CA LYS A 546 -41.24 -13.42 15.29
C LYS A 546 -42.10 -12.95 16.48
N GLU A 547 -43.05 -12.02 16.26
CA GLU A 547 -43.95 -11.51 17.28
C GLU A 547 -44.93 -12.61 17.79
#